data_10b06ff2465705ce6eb2f8e2de681f01
#
_entry.id   10b06ff2465705ce6eb2f8e2de681f01
#
_cell.length_a   1.000
_cell.length_b   1.000
_cell.length_c   1.000
_cell.angle_alpha   90.00
_cell.angle_beta   90.00
_cell.angle_gamma   90.00
#
_symmetry.space_group_name_H-M   'P 1'
#
loop_
_entity.id
_entity.type
_entity.pdbx_description
1 polymer ?
#
loop_
_entity_poly.entity_id
_entity_poly.type
_entity_poly.pdbx_seq_one_letter_code
_entity_poly.pdbx_strand_id
1 'polypeptide(L)'
;MKERFLKRLGETHSEWLYSADATPPFPAWSSQRLGDGYLHVSPGTRAATFHDGVVIGEWVPIAEATPGDSIHDIARRTLAGQFTVLSPDKISSDPGCLKPVFFHDGRRLASSSPRLLAELTGAALSPIEVLHGSRPDWLPGPCTRAAGVKRLLTSQQLSLADFRPAPTFLVSEAHSSDPTGDIAMALRAVFRGLKTRGEQAWIGLTGGCDSRLLLAAAIAEDVDTVAFSFAGRFVPDETEITPRLADLAGVPYRVIGPRPIVQDELDYLVWQSIGQCAGLDIDLCAAGLWNDIPADALVIRGLGGEFGRQFYHRVLRDNGWLDAADRSQLYTRLARPWLRGRQPGIQRAFEEWLAWVAQTPVEFDPRDRLYLEQRIGAWGSSNEQALSATQRRRINPMNADYIYARMNLMPGAMKRGDAWQKAIIAQLAPQLLEVPFYSEHRLKKVSRFATTLQRGLRFRTLDRRVAAI
;
A
#
# COMPACT_ATOMS: atom_id res chain seq x y z
N MET A 1 -17.99 14.16 -18.46
CA MET A 1 -17.11 13.13 -17.84
C MET A 1 -16.59 13.58 -16.49
N LYS A 2 -15.96 14.75 -16.38
CA LYS A 2 -15.41 15.31 -15.13
C LYS A 2 -16.43 15.37 -13.99
N GLU A 3 -17.61 15.94 -14.19
CA GLU A 3 -18.66 16.03 -13.18
C GLU A 3 -19.11 14.66 -12.64
N ARG A 4 -19.26 13.66 -13.54
CA ARG A 4 -19.61 12.30 -13.16
C ARG A 4 -18.50 11.67 -12.30
N PHE A 5 -17.23 11.91 -12.66
CA PHE A 5 -16.09 11.41 -11.92
C PHE A 5 -15.95 12.08 -10.54
N LEU A 6 -16.18 13.39 -10.44
CA LEU A 6 -16.23 14.11 -9.17
C LEU A 6 -17.37 13.60 -8.27
N LYS A 7 -18.56 13.40 -8.81
CA LYS A 7 -19.66 12.81 -8.05
C LYS A 7 -19.27 11.44 -7.48
N ARG A 8 -18.72 10.56 -8.33
CA ARG A 8 -18.28 9.24 -7.91
C ARG A 8 -17.17 9.31 -6.84
N LEU A 9 -16.22 10.26 -6.93
CA LEU A 9 -15.20 10.48 -5.92
C LEU A 9 -15.83 10.87 -4.58
N GLY A 10 -16.83 11.72 -4.57
CA GLY A 10 -17.57 12.11 -3.36
C GLY A 10 -18.35 10.98 -2.70
N GLU A 11 -18.72 9.95 -3.47
CA GLU A 11 -19.42 8.75 -3.00
C GLU A 11 -18.44 7.61 -2.64
N THR A 12 -17.14 7.75 -2.94
CA THR A 12 -16.11 6.73 -2.62
C THR A 12 -15.88 6.65 -1.12
N HIS A 13 -15.94 5.44 -0.58
CA HIS A 13 -15.67 5.17 0.83
C HIS A 13 -14.19 5.36 1.17
N SER A 14 -13.90 5.63 2.43
CA SER A 14 -12.54 5.78 2.96
C SER A 14 -11.77 7.04 2.52
N GLU A 15 -12.43 8.04 1.95
CA GLU A 15 -11.79 9.31 1.64
C GLU A 15 -11.97 10.31 2.77
N TRP A 16 -10.96 11.16 2.98
CA TRP A 16 -11.01 12.22 3.95
C TRP A 16 -10.28 13.48 3.43
N LEU A 17 -10.65 14.63 4.01
CA LEU A 17 -10.02 15.93 3.76
C LEU A 17 -9.85 16.66 5.09
N TYR A 18 -8.66 17.23 5.34
CA TYR A 18 -8.43 18.26 6.34
C TYR A 18 -8.31 19.61 5.66
N SER A 19 -9.05 20.61 6.14
CA SER A 19 -9.04 21.97 5.61
C SER A 19 -9.30 23.00 6.70
N ALA A 20 -9.02 24.28 6.43
CA ALA A 20 -9.43 25.39 7.29
C ALA A 20 -10.92 25.71 7.14
N ASP A 21 -11.57 25.27 6.05
CA ASP A 21 -13.00 25.53 5.77
C ASP A 21 -13.88 24.52 6.50
N ALA A 22 -14.94 24.97 7.13
CA ALA A 22 -15.95 24.14 7.78
C ALA A 22 -16.87 23.43 6.77
N THR A 23 -16.94 23.92 5.54
CA THR A 23 -17.80 23.37 4.50
C THR A 23 -17.17 22.13 3.86
N PRO A 24 -17.83 20.95 3.91
CA PRO A 24 -17.29 19.74 3.28
C PRO A 24 -17.23 19.90 1.75
N PRO A 25 -16.27 19.22 1.09
CA PRO A 25 -16.11 19.28 -0.38
C PRO A 25 -17.30 18.67 -1.13
N PHE A 26 -18.05 17.79 -0.48
CA PHE A 26 -19.26 17.15 -0.98
C PHE A 26 -20.35 17.16 0.07
N PRO A 27 -21.64 17.41 -0.31
CA PRO A 27 -22.74 17.53 0.65
C PRO A 27 -22.98 16.31 1.55
N ALA A 28 -22.63 15.11 1.05
CA ALA A 28 -22.80 13.85 1.78
C ALA A 28 -21.69 13.58 2.82
N TRP A 29 -20.62 14.39 2.84
CA TRP A 29 -19.51 14.17 3.78
C TRP A 29 -19.85 14.77 5.15
N SER A 30 -19.49 14.06 6.22
CA SER A 30 -19.55 14.58 7.57
C SER A 30 -18.33 15.44 7.89
N SER A 31 -18.51 16.42 8.78
CA SER A 31 -17.46 17.35 9.19
C SER A 31 -17.36 17.42 10.70
N GLN A 32 -16.14 17.44 11.23
CA GLN A 32 -15.88 17.70 12.64
C GLN A 32 -14.70 18.64 12.80
N ARG A 33 -14.71 19.45 13.84
CA ARG A 33 -13.57 20.32 14.15
C ARG A 33 -12.38 19.50 14.64
N LEU A 34 -11.18 19.81 14.15
CA LEU A 34 -9.93 19.20 14.57
C LEU A 34 -8.83 20.27 14.65
N GLY A 35 -8.47 20.70 15.86
CA GLY A 35 -7.56 21.81 16.08
C GLY A 35 -8.09 23.11 15.46
N ASP A 36 -7.27 23.76 14.65
CA ASP A 36 -7.60 25.01 13.94
C ASP A 36 -8.33 24.79 12.60
N GLY A 37 -8.63 23.56 12.24
CA GLY A 37 -9.32 23.21 11.01
C GLY A 37 -10.45 22.22 11.21
N TYR A 38 -10.86 21.61 10.11
CA TYR A 38 -11.96 20.65 10.04
C TYR A 38 -11.52 19.39 9.33
N LEU A 39 -11.90 18.25 9.89
CA LEU A 39 -11.80 16.95 9.25
C LEU A 39 -13.15 16.62 8.61
N HIS A 40 -13.13 16.38 7.30
CA HIS A 40 -14.28 15.93 6.51
C HIS A 40 -14.04 14.48 6.11
N VAL A 41 -15.05 13.64 6.24
CA VAL A 41 -14.98 12.20 5.90
C VAL A 41 -16.13 11.79 5.01
N SER A 42 -15.82 10.97 3.99
CA SER A 42 -16.81 10.42 3.08
C SER A 42 -17.73 9.41 3.76
N PRO A 43 -18.95 9.20 3.24
CA PRO A 43 -19.87 8.18 3.76
C PRO A 43 -19.22 6.79 3.81
N GLY A 44 -19.54 6.02 4.86
CA GLY A 44 -19.02 4.65 5.05
C GLY A 44 -17.53 4.57 5.39
N THR A 45 -16.84 5.69 5.56
CA THR A 45 -15.46 5.71 6.06
C THR A 45 -15.41 5.25 7.50
N ARG A 46 -14.62 4.20 7.78
CA ARG A 46 -14.37 3.79 9.15
C ARG A 46 -13.45 4.78 9.83
N ALA A 47 -13.94 5.39 10.89
CA ALA A 47 -13.20 6.29 11.74
C ALA A 47 -13.46 5.96 13.21
N ALA A 48 -12.44 6.05 14.06
CA ALA A 48 -12.56 5.91 15.50
C ALA A 48 -11.96 7.14 16.18
N THR A 49 -12.75 7.76 17.06
CA THR A 49 -12.30 8.91 17.85
C THR A 49 -11.70 8.41 19.15
N PHE A 50 -10.54 8.97 19.48
CA PHE A 50 -9.82 8.80 20.74
C PHE A 50 -9.78 10.13 21.47
N HIS A 51 -9.25 10.15 22.70
CA HIS A 51 -9.23 11.36 23.53
C HIS A 51 -8.49 12.55 22.88
N ASP A 52 -7.47 12.28 22.06
CA ASP A 52 -6.60 13.29 21.45
C ASP A 52 -6.57 13.26 19.91
N GLY A 53 -7.47 12.47 19.26
CA GLY A 53 -7.48 12.44 17.81
C GLY A 53 -8.40 11.39 17.19
N VAL A 54 -8.20 11.14 15.91
CA VAL A 54 -9.01 10.24 15.08
C VAL A 54 -8.10 9.29 14.28
N VAL A 55 -8.46 8.01 14.25
CA VAL A 55 -7.86 7.01 13.34
C VAL A 55 -8.86 6.68 12.22
N ILE A 56 -8.44 6.81 10.97
CA ILE A 56 -9.28 6.56 9.79
C ILE A 56 -8.70 5.41 8.98
N GLY A 57 -9.49 4.39 8.66
CA GLY A 57 -9.10 3.25 7.83
C GLY A 57 -9.40 1.91 8.45
N GLU A 58 -8.78 0.85 7.94
CA GLU A 58 -8.92 -0.52 8.42
C GLU A 58 -7.71 -0.94 9.26
N TRP A 59 -7.93 -1.24 10.52
CA TRP A 59 -6.88 -1.57 11.46
C TRP A 59 -7.37 -2.56 12.54
N VAL A 60 -6.42 -3.26 13.14
CA VAL A 60 -6.62 -4.18 14.27
C VAL A 60 -5.52 -3.95 15.30
N PRO A 61 -5.84 -3.90 16.60
CA PRO A 61 -4.83 -3.90 17.66
C PRO A 61 -4.07 -5.23 17.69
N ILE A 62 -2.74 -5.17 17.83
CA ILE A 62 -1.85 -6.33 17.97
C ILE A 62 -1.13 -6.34 19.32
N ALA A 63 -1.24 -5.26 20.07
CA ALA A 63 -0.71 -5.09 21.42
C ALA A 63 -1.60 -4.13 22.21
N GLU A 64 -1.44 -4.11 23.52
CA GLU A 64 -2.11 -3.15 24.39
C GLU A 64 -1.40 -1.79 24.32
N ALA A 65 -2.19 -0.71 24.42
CA ALA A 65 -1.67 0.63 24.52
C ALA A 65 -1.11 0.90 25.92
N THR A 66 -0.04 1.68 26.02
CA THR A 66 0.48 2.13 27.31
C THR A 66 -0.33 3.33 27.78
N PRO A 67 -0.77 3.36 29.05
CA PRO A 67 -1.47 4.52 29.57
C PRO A 67 -0.64 5.81 29.41
N GLY A 68 -1.25 6.84 28.84
CA GLY A 68 -0.60 8.12 28.58
C GLY A 68 0.06 8.26 27.21
N ASP A 69 0.12 7.19 26.39
CA ASP A 69 0.59 7.30 25.01
C ASP A 69 -0.35 8.21 24.19
N SER A 70 0.24 9.02 23.30
CA SER A 70 -0.54 9.76 22.30
C SER A 70 -1.19 8.82 21.30
N ILE A 71 -2.25 9.27 20.61
CA ILE A 71 -2.90 8.47 19.57
C ILE A 71 -1.93 8.06 18.46
N HIS A 72 -0.93 8.87 18.14
CA HIS A 72 0.10 8.54 17.16
C HIS A 72 1.03 7.44 17.65
N ASP A 73 1.40 7.44 18.93
CA ASP A 73 2.22 6.39 19.54
C ASP A 73 1.44 5.08 19.64
N ILE A 74 0.18 5.16 20.11
CA ILE A 74 -0.72 4.00 20.14
C ILE A 74 -0.84 3.39 18.75
N ALA A 75 -1.24 4.20 17.76
CA ALA A 75 -1.44 3.70 16.40
C ALA A 75 -0.18 3.07 15.83
N ARG A 76 0.98 3.71 16.02
CA ARG A 76 2.24 3.22 15.50
C ARG A 76 2.69 1.92 16.16
N ARG A 77 2.60 1.82 17.50
CA ARG A 77 3.15 0.68 18.25
C ARG A 77 2.19 -0.52 18.31
N THR A 78 0.89 -0.26 18.26
CA THR A 78 -0.10 -1.29 18.59
C THR A 78 -1.06 -1.65 17.48
N LEU A 79 -1.09 -0.91 16.35
CA LEU A 79 -2.03 -1.20 15.28
C LEU A 79 -1.34 -1.86 14.07
N ALA A 80 -2.04 -2.82 13.49
CA ALA A 80 -1.73 -3.38 12.17
C ALA A 80 -2.84 -3.02 11.19
N GLY A 81 -2.49 -2.73 9.93
CA GLY A 81 -3.48 -2.41 8.89
C GLY A 81 -3.09 -1.22 8.03
N GLN A 82 -4.10 -0.54 7.47
CA GLN A 82 -3.91 0.64 6.64
C GLN A 82 -4.79 1.77 7.17
N PHE A 83 -4.16 2.79 7.71
CA PHE A 83 -4.85 3.86 8.42
C PHE A 83 -4.10 5.20 8.37
N THR A 84 -4.83 6.27 8.62
CA THR A 84 -4.29 7.62 8.87
C THR A 84 -4.66 8.04 10.29
N VAL A 85 -3.75 8.68 10.98
CA VAL A 85 -3.96 9.25 12.32
C VAL A 85 -3.94 10.76 12.23
N LEU A 86 -4.97 11.39 12.76
CA LEU A 86 -5.09 12.84 12.81
C LEU A 86 -5.31 13.29 14.25
N SER A 87 -4.49 14.23 14.70
CA SER A 87 -4.66 14.96 15.98
C SER A 87 -4.73 16.48 15.72
N PRO A 88 -5.03 17.32 16.71
CA PRO A 88 -5.04 18.76 16.54
C PRO A 88 -3.71 19.37 16.06
N ASP A 89 -2.59 18.69 16.29
CA ASP A 89 -1.24 19.18 16.02
C ASP A 89 -0.59 18.55 14.78
N LYS A 90 -0.99 17.32 14.37
CA LYS A 90 -0.32 16.61 13.27
C LYS A 90 -1.16 15.53 12.59
N ILE A 91 -0.70 15.13 11.40
CA ILE A 91 -1.23 13.98 10.63
C ILE A 91 -0.08 13.01 10.38
N SER A 92 -0.32 11.72 10.62
CA SER A 92 0.59 10.64 10.27
C SER A 92 -0.13 9.51 9.54
N SER A 93 0.62 8.74 8.76
CA SER A 93 0.12 7.56 8.06
C SER A 93 0.48 6.28 8.83
N ASP A 94 -0.12 5.17 8.44
CA ASP A 94 0.34 3.84 8.83
C ASP A 94 1.81 3.60 8.44
N PRO A 95 2.50 2.60 9.03
CA PRO A 95 3.94 2.41 8.84
C PRO A 95 4.40 2.21 7.40
N GLY A 96 3.54 1.71 6.50
CA GLY A 96 3.81 1.55 5.07
C GLY A 96 3.20 2.65 4.20
N CYS A 97 2.54 3.66 4.78
CA CYS A 97 1.74 4.64 4.05
C CYS A 97 0.71 4.03 3.09
N LEU A 98 0.18 2.84 3.39
CA LEU A 98 -0.80 2.16 2.54
C LEU A 98 -2.14 2.89 2.50
N LYS A 99 -2.47 3.65 3.56
CA LYS A 99 -3.46 4.72 3.50
C LYS A 99 -2.74 6.05 3.30
N PRO A 100 -2.57 6.51 2.05
CA PRO A 100 -1.72 7.66 1.77
C PRO A 100 -2.27 8.96 2.33
N VAL A 101 -1.34 9.84 2.69
CA VAL A 101 -1.62 11.24 3.01
C VAL A 101 -1.00 12.09 1.91
N PHE A 102 -1.82 12.90 1.27
CA PHE A 102 -1.38 13.95 0.36
C PHE A 102 -1.63 15.30 1.01
N PHE A 103 -0.78 16.27 0.74
CA PHE A 103 -0.93 17.65 1.23
C PHE A 103 -0.49 18.65 0.17
N HIS A 104 -1.00 19.88 0.26
CA HIS A 104 -0.60 20.97 -0.64
C HIS A 104 0.42 21.86 0.07
N ASP A 105 1.59 22.07 -0.51
CA ASP A 105 2.71 22.81 0.10
C ASP A 105 2.49 24.33 0.26
N GLY A 106 1.51 24.91 -0.44
CA GLY A 106 1.14 26.33 -0.35
C GLY A 106 -0.23 26.60 0.28
N ARG A 107 -0.96 25.57 0.74
CA ARG A 107 -2.30 25.70 1.34
C ARG A 107 -2.47 24.71 2.48
N ARG A 108 -3.28 25.05 3.49
CA ARG A 108 -3.58 24.15 4.62
C ARG A 108 -4.63 23.09 4.22
N LEU A 109 -4.26 22.22 3.29
CA LEU A 109 -5.11 21.15 2.76
C LEU A 109 -4.34 19.82 2.78
N ALA A 110 -4.91 18.80 3.39
CA ALA A 110 -4.43 17.43 3.36
C ALA A 110 -5.58 16.46 3.10
N SER A 111 -5.33 15.35 2.38
CA SER A 111 -6.36 14.39 1.99
C SER A 111 -5.76 13.01 1.70
N SER A 112 -6.59 11.97 1.75
CA SER A 112 -6.29 10.66 1.18
C SER A 112 -6.31 10.65 -0.36
N SER A 113 -6.91 11.66 -1.01
CA SER A 113 -7.09 11.74 -2.46
C SER A 113 -6.24 12.85 -3.08
N PRO A 114 -5.24 12.52 -3.91
CA PRO A 114 -4.46 13.53 -4.62
C PRO A 114 -5.31 14.25 -5.67
N ARG A 115 -6.34 13.56 -6.22
CA ARG A 115 -7.26 14.17 -7.16
C ARG A 115 -8.13 15.23 -6.52
N LEU A 116 -8.64 14.97 -5.33
CA LEU A 116 -9.44 15.96 -4.60
C LEU A 116 -8.64 17.24 -4.33
N LEU A 117 -7.37 17.10 -3.90
CA LEU A 117 -6.51 18.25 -3.72
C LEU A 117 -6.26 19.00 -5.02
N ALA A 118 -6.00 18.29 -6.13
CA ALA A 118 -5.80 18.92 -7.44
C ALA A 118 -7.04 19.72 -7.87
N GLU A 119 -8.25 19.19 -7.68
CA GLU A 119 -9.51 19.89 -8.01
C GLU A 119 -9.74 21.13 -7.14
N LEU A 120 -9.55 21.01 -5.81
CA LEU A 120 -9.74 22.12 -4.86
C LEU A 120 -8.71 23.24 -5.04
N THR A 121 -7.55 22.94 -5.57
CA THR A 121 -6.47 23.91 -5.76
C THR A 121 -6.35 24.44 -7.18
N GLY A 122 -7.01 23.78 -8.15
CA GLY A 122 -6.82 24.04 -9.57
C GLY A 122 -5.42 23.64 -10.08
N ALA A 123 -4.79 22.67 -9.42
CA ALA A 123 -3.41 22.27 -9.72
C ALA A 123 -3.30 21.62 -11.11
N ALA A 124 -2.36 22.14 -11.93
CA ALA A 124 -2.04 21.53 -13.21
C ALA A 124 -1.38 20.13 -13.00
N LEU A 125 -1.71 19.17 -13.85
CA LEU A 125 -1.11 17.86 -13.86
C LEU A 125 0.14 17.83 -14.75
N SER A 126 1.25 17.36 -14.18
CA SER A 126 2.48 17.13 -14.93
C SER A 126 2.30 16.01 -15.96
N PRO A 127 2.92 16.12 -17.15
CA PRO A 127 2.88 15.08 -18.19
C PRO A 127 3.79 13.89 -17.90
N ILE A 128 4.22 13.67 -16.65
CA ILE A 128 5.05 12.53 -16.27
C ILE A 128 4.26 11.24 -16.49
N GLU A 129 4.75 10.38 -17.38
CA GLU A 129 4.16 9.08 -17.66
C GLU A 129 4.75 8.01 -16.74
N VAL A 130 3.88 7.26 -16.05
CA VAL A 130 4.23 6.03 -15.34
C VAL A 130 3.86 4.85 -16.21
N LEU A 131 4.85 4.09 -16.66
CA LEU A 131 4.64 2.98 -17.58
C LEU A 131 4.58 1.64 -16.84
N HIS A 132 3.52 0.88 -17.04
CA HIS A 132 3.42 -0.48 -16.50
C HIS A 132 4.57 -1.38 -16.98
N GLY A 133 5.19 -2.09 -16.03
CA GLY A 133 6.33 -2.98 -16.31
C GLY A 133 7.63 -2.25 -16.70
N SER A 134 7.63 -0.92 -16.71
CA SER A 134 8.86 -0.16 -16.57
C SER A 134 9.45 -0.45 -15.20
N ARG A 135 10.62 -0.36 -14.89
CA ARG A 135 11.15 -0.33 -13.54
C ARG A 135 11.85 1.01 -13.40
N PRO A 136 11.39 1.90 -12.54
CA PRO A 136 10.19 1.83 -11.68
C PRO A 136 8.88 2.07 -12.46
N ASP A 137 7.81 1.43 -12.03
CA ASP A 137 6.45 1.56 -12.56
C ASP A 137 5.52 2.35 -11.61
N TRP A 138 6.09 3.32 -10.92
CA TRP A 138 5.41 4.29 -10.06
C TRP A 138 6.14 5.63 -10.08
N LEU A 139 5.44 6.69 -9.66
CA LEU A 139 6.06 7.99 -9.40
C LEU A 139 6.62 8.01 -7.97
N PRO A 140 7.95 8.19 -7.78
CA PRO A 140 8.56 8.23 -6.46
C PRO A 140 8.01 9.36 -5.58
N GLY A 141 7.70 9.02 -4.30
CA GLY A 141 7.39 10.05 -3.31
C GLY A 141 8.64 10.86 -2.92
N PRO A 142 8.48 12.11 -2.46
CA PRO A 142 7.21 12.78 -2.13
C PRO A 142 6.47 13.36 -3.33
N CYS A 143 6.97 13.18 -4.54
CA CYS A 143 6.39 13.78 -5.75
C CYS A 143 5.00 13.22 -6.07
N THR A 144 4.14 14.10 -6.61
CA THR A 144 2.91 13.73 -7.30
C THR A 144 2.87 14.37 -8.68
N ARG A 145 1.90 14.01 -9.51
CA ARG A 145 1.69 14.66 -10.79
C ARG A 145 1.00 16.02 -10.67
N ALA A 146 0.34 16.31 -9.55
CA ALA A 146 -0.35 17.57 -9.34
C ALA A 146 0.62 18.63 -8.78
N ALA A 147 0.68 19.79 -9.41
CA ALA A 147 1.53 20.88 -8.98
C ALA A 147 1.20 21.33 -7.55
N GLY A 148 2.22 21.48 -6.69
CA GLY A 148 2.06 21.84 -5.28
C GLY A 148 1.48 20.76 -4.38
N VAL A 149 1.07 19.61 -4.92
CA VAL A 149 0.59 18.47 -4.12
C VAL A 149 1.73 17.49 -3.91
N LYS A 150 2.00 17.18 -2.66
CA LYS A 150 3.04 16.23 -2.22
C LYS A 150 2.40 15.02 -1.53
N ARG A 151 3.11 13.90 -1.54
CA ARG A 151 2.79 12.70 -0.75
C ARG A 151 3.64 12.70 0.51
N LEU A 152 3.04 12.40 1.64
CA LEU A 152 3.77 12.14 2.87
C LEU A 152 4.53 10.80 2.76
N LEU A 153 5.79 10.77 3.16
CA LEU A 153 6.61 9.56 3.21
C LEU A 153 6.39 8.82 4.54
N THR A 154 6.76 7.56 4.60
CA THR A 154 6.69 6.73 5.81
C THR A 154 7.52 7.29 6.97
N SER A 155 8.62 8.02 6.67
CA SER A 155 9.47 8.71 7.64
C SER A 155 9.02 10.14 7.94
N GLN A 156 7.80 10.52 7.56
CA GLN A 156 7.28 11.86 7.74
C GLN A 156 5.95 11.86 8.50
N GLN A 157 5.73 12.91 9.26
CA GLN A 157 4.43 13.35 9.75
C GLN A 157 4.19 14.79 9.30
N LEU A 158 2.94 15.17 9.05
CA LEU A 158 2.59 16.54 8.67
C LEU A 158 2.25 17.32 9.92
N SER A 159 3.04 18.34 10.26
CA SER A 159 2.72 19.29 11.31
C SER A 159 1.54 20.17 10.88
N LEU A 160 0.54 20.35 11.71
CA LEU A 160 -0.60 21.22 11.42
C LEU A 160 -0.35 22.69 11.85
N ALA A 161 0.70 22.95 12.65
CA ALA A 161 1.06 24.30 13.05
C ALA A 161 1.59 25.13 11.86
N ASP A 162 2.58 24.61 11.17
CA ASP A 162 3.24 25.26 10.01
C ASP A 162 2.89 24.61 8.67
N PHE A 163 2.16 23.51 8.68
CA PHE A 163 1.74 22.71 7.55
C PHE A 163 2.90 22.16 6.70
N ARG A 164 3.93 21.67 7.40
CA ARG A 164 5.15 21.11 6.79
C ARG A 164 5.40 19.68 7.24
N PRO A 165 5.99 18.84 6.37
CA PRO A 165 6.44 17.52 6.78
C PRO A 165 7.61 17.63 7.75
N ALA A 166 7.49 16.95 8.89
CA ALA A 166 8.52 16.79 9.88
C ALA A 166 9.00 15.33 9.93
N PRO A 167 10.27 15.07 10.27
CA PRO A 167 10.75 13.69 10.44
C PRO A 167 9.97 12.95 11.52
N THR A 168 9.77 11.64 11.30
CA THR A 168 9.31 10.70 12.31
C THR A 168 10.12 9.40 12.20
N PHE A 169 9.96 8.51 13.17
CA PHE A 169 10.60 7.20 13.09
C PHE A 169 10.08 6.43 11.88
N LEU A 170 10.98 5.79 11.15
CA LEU A 170 10.61 4.94 10.03
C LEU A 170 10.22 3.54 10.52
N VAL A 171 11.03 2.99 11.40
CA VAL A 171 10.79 1.73 12.11
C VAL A 171 11.24 1.92 13.56
N SER A 172 10.44 1.51 14.52
CA SER A 172 10.77 1.61 15.93
C SER A 172 11.96 0.72 16.30
N GLU A 173 12.73 1.16 17.28
CA GLU A 173 13.70 0.28 17.92
C GLU A 173 13.00 -0.94 18.54
N ALA A 174 13.63 -2.09 18.40
CA ALA A 174 13.11 -3.33 18.94
C ALA A 174 14.22 -4.20 19.48
N HIS A 175 13.91 -4.94 20.54
CA HIS A 175 14.72 -6.04 21.05
C HIS A 175 13.88 -7.31 21.00
N SER A 176 14.43 -8.38 20.46
CA SER A 176 13.75 -9.67 20.39
C SER A 176 14.80 -10.79 20.33
N SER A 177 14.61 -11.82 21.13
CA SER A 177 15.36 -13.07 21.04
C SER A 177 14.79 -14.03 19.99
N ASP A 178 13.51 -13.85 19.63
CA ASP A 178 12.80 -14.63 18.61
C ASP A 178 11.93 -13.72 17.73
N PRO A 179 12.52 -12.95 16.80
CA PRO A 179 11.75 -12.07 15.91
C PRO A 179 10.71 -12.80 15.09
N THR A 180 10.94 -14.07 14.75
CA THR A 180 10.02 -14.89 13.94
C THR A 180 8.78 -15.27 14.75
N GLY A 181 8.97 -15.72 15.99
CA GLY A 181 7.87 -16.02 16.91
C GLY A 181 7.04 -14.77 17.24
N ASP A 182 7.71 -13.63 17.43
CA ASP A 182 7.02 -12.35 17.67
C ASP A 182 6.11 -11.96 16.50
N ILE A 183 6.56 -12.13 15.25
CA ILE A 183 5.74 -11.86 14.06
C ILE A 183 4.57 -12.86 13.98
N ALA A 184 4.79 -14.13 14.28
CA ALA A 184 3.72 -15.13 14.32
C ALA A 184 2.65 -14.73 15.34
N MET A 185 3.03 -14.31 16.54
CA MET A 185 2.11 -13.83 17.57
C MET A 185 1.35 -12.58 17.14
N ALA A 186 2.01 -11.61 16.51
CA ALA A 186 1.36 -10.39 16.00
C ALA A 186 0.34 -10.72 14.91
N LEU A 187 0.66 -11.58 13.95
CA LEU A 187 -0.28 -12.01 12.92
C LEU A 187 -1.48 -12.75 13.53
N ARG A 188 -1.24 -13.65 14.49
CA ARG A 188 -2.35 -14.30 15.24
C ARG A 188 -3.23 -13.27 15.95
N ALA A 189 -2.63 -12.23 16.57
CA ALA A 189 -3.41 -11.17 17.22
C ALA A 189 -4.30 -10.42 16.22
N VAL A 190 -3.81 -10.12 15.00
CA VAL A 190 -4.65 -9.54 13.93
C VAL A 190 -5.85 -10.44 13.65
N PHE A 191 -5.62 -11.71 13.34
CA PHE A 191 -6.72 -12.62 12.96
C PHE A 191 -7.67 -12.91 14.13
N ARG A 192 -7.18 -13.01 15.35
CA ARG A 192 -8.03 -13.08 16.55
C ARG A 192 -8.92 -11.83 16.69
N GLY A 193 -8.36 -10.64 16.44
CA GLY A 193 -9.13 -9.39 16.43
C GLY A 193 -10.20 -9.37 15.34
N LEU A 194 -9.94 -9.93 14.15
CA LEU A 194 -10.95 -10.08 13.10
C LEU A 194 -12.04 -11.05 13.51
N LYS A 195 -11.71 -12.22 14.10
CA LYS A 195 -12.67 -13.17 14.63
C LYS A 195 -13.58 -12.55 15.70
N THR A 196 -13.01 -11.81 16.65
CA THR A 196 -13.75 -11.11 17.70
C THR A 196 -14.76 -10.10 17.13
N ARG A 197 -14.47 -9.52 15.98
CA ARG A 197 -15.38 -8.59 15.28
C ARG A 197 -16.42 -9.30 14.40
N GLY A 198 -16.38 -10.62 14.28
CA GLY A 198 -17.23 -11.38 13.36
C GLY A 198 -16.94 -11.11 11.89
N GLU A 199 -15.74 -10.70 11.55
CA GLU A 199 -15.35 -10.38 10.17
C GLU A 199 -15.15 -11.67 9.35
N GLN A 200 -15.72 -11.74 8.15
CA GLN A 200 -15.36 -12.74 7.16
C GLN A 200 -14.11 -12.29 6.39
N ALA A 201 -13.04 -13.06 6.49
CA ALA A 201 -11.77 -12.78 5.84
C ALA A 201 -11.73 -13.37 4.41
N TRP A 202 -11.58 -12.52 3.39
CA TRP A 202 -11.34 -12.96 2.01
C TRP A 202 -9.85 -12.82 1.68
N ILE A 203 -9.16 -13.96 1.58
CA ILE A 203 -7.70 -14.00 1.35
C ILE A 203 -7.43 -14.21 -0.12
N GLY A 204 -6.78 -13.22 -0.77
CA GLY A 204 -6.27 -13.35 -2.12
C GLY A 204 -5.12 -14.36 -2.16
N LEU A 205 -5.40 -15.62 -2.50
CA LEU A 205 -4.45 -16.72 -2.42
C LEU A 205 -3.63 -16.83 -3.71
N THR A 206 -2.33 -16.97 -3.53
CA THR A 206 -1.34 -17.22 -4.60
C THR A 206 -0.44 -18.38 -4.21
N GLY A 207 0.34 -18.90 -5.14
CA GLY A 207 1.38 -19.89 -4.84
C GLY A 207 2.61 -19.32 -4.09
N GLY A 208 2.57 -18.06 -3.69
CA GLY A 208 3.65 -17.38 -2.97
C GLY A 208 3.63 -17.60 -1.45
N CYS A 209 4.65 -17.06 -0.76
CA CYS A 209 4.77 -17.18 0.70
C CYS A 209 3.84 -16.22 1.46
N ASP A 210 3.65 -14.98 1.00
CA ASP A 210 2.93 -13.96 1.77
C ASP A 210 1.46 -14.33 1.99
N SER A 211 0.73 -14.70 0.91
CA SER A 211 -0.67 -15.08 1.02
C SER A 211 -0.86 -16.39 1.80
N ARG A 212 0.08 -17.34 1.66
CA ARG A 212 0.09 -18.61 2.39
C ARG A 212 0.32 -18.39 3.89
N LEU A 213 1.21 -17.46 4.26
CA LEU A 213 1.44 -17.05 5.64
C LEU A 213 0.17 -16.48 6.28
N LEU A 214 -0.54 -15.60 5.55
CA LEU A 214 -1.80 -15.03 6.03
C LEU A 214 -2.90 -16.09 6.17
N LEU A 215 -2.98 -17.04 5.24
CA LEU A 215 -3.89 -18.19 5.36
C LEU A 215 -3.55 -19.04 6.58
N ALA A 216 -2.26 -19.33 6.83
CA ALA A 216 -1.82 -20.07 8.01
C ALA A 216 -2.24 -19.38 9.32
N ALA A 217 -2.10 -18.05 9.39
CA ALA A 217 -2.51 -17.30 10.57
C ALA A 217 -4.03 -17.25 10.75
N ALA A 218 -4.79 -17.18 9.67
CA ALA A 218 -6.25 -17.19 9.69
C ALA A 218 -6.81 -18.50 10.23
N ILE A 219 -6.32 -19.63 9.71
CA ILE A 219 -6.78 -20.96 10.17
C ILE A 219 -6.30 -21.28 11.59
N ALA A 220 -5.11 -20.82 11.99
CA ALA A 220 -4.63 -21.00 13.36
C ALA A 220 -5.49 -20.28 14.42
N GLU A 221 -6.23 -19.24 14.04
CA GLU A 221 -7.17 -18.53 14.92
C GLU A 221 -8.64 -18.87 14.60
N ASP A 222 -8.89 -19.82 13.67
CA ASP A 222 -10.22 -20.27 13.28
C ASP A 222 -11.14 -19.10 12.88
N VAL A 223 -10.64 -18.25 11.95
CA VAL A 223 -11.37 -17.11 11.38
C VAL A 223 -12.24 -17.61 10.23
N ASP A 224 -13.50 -17.14 10.14
CA ASP A 224 -14.32 -17.38 8.94
C ASP A 224 -13.59 -16.85 7.69
N THR A 225 -13.10 -17.78 6.88
CA THR A 225 -12.15 -17.46 5.80
C THR A 225 -12.64 -18.04 4.47
N VAL A 226 -12.59 -17.21 3.44
CA VAL A 226 -12.74 -17.61 2.03
C VAL A 226 -11.45 -17.31 1.30
N ALA A 227 -10.84 -18.32 0.71
CA ALA A 227 -9.70 -18.12 -0.20
C ALA A 227 -10.20 -17.84 -1.61
N PHE A 228 -9.54 -16.91 -2.32
CA PHE A 228 -9.87 -16.64 -3.71
C PHE A 228 -8.64 -16.38 -4.56
N SER A 229 -8.75 -16.58 -5.87
CA SER A 229 -7.72 -16.19 -6.85
C SER A 229 -8.37 -15.57 -8.07
N PHE A 230 -7.71 -14.57 -8.66
CA PHE A 230 -8.08 -14.07 -9.96
C PHE A 230 -7.48 -14.97 -11.05
N ALA A 231 -8.33 -15.45 -11.98
CA ALA A 231 -7.88 -16.15 -13.16
C ALA A 231 -7.91 -15.25 -14.40
N GLY A 232 -7.06 -15.50 -15.38
CA GLY A 232 -7.09 -14.80 -16.63
C GLY A 232 -5.74 -14.54 -17.28
N ARG A 233 -5.77 -13.90 -18.44
CA ARG A 233 -4.60 -13.67 -19.30
C ARG A 233 -3.45 -12.90 -18.64
N PHE A 234 -3.72 -12.11 -17.61
CA PHE A 234 -2.76 -11.21 -16.97
C PHE A 234 -2.30 -11.69 -15.60
N VAL A 235 -2.87 -12.76 -15.09
CA VAL A 235 -2.55 -13.35 -13.79
C VAL A 235 -1.73 -14.62 -14.03
N PRO A 236 -0.73 -14.91 -13.20
CA PRO A 236 -0.06 -16.21 -13.27
C PRO A 236 -1.09 -17.35 -13.14
N ASP A 237 -0.89 -18.42 -13.90
CA ASP A 237 -1.72 -19.61 -13.73
C ASP A 237 -1.26 -20.35 -12.48
N GLU A 238 -2.06 -20.25 -11.44
CA GLU A 238 -1.83 -20.87 -10.14
C GLU A 238 -2.95 -21.85 -9.79
N THR A 239 -3.76 -22.23 -10.79
CA THR A 239 -4.95 -23.09 -10.62
C THR A 239 -4.63 -24.49 -10.10
N GLU A 240 -3.39 -24.96 -10.22
CA GLU A 240 -2.94 -26.23 -9.63
C GLU A 240 -2.52 -26.10 -8.16
N ILE A 241 -2.09 -24.93 -7.74
CA ILE A 241 -1.51 -24.68 -6.41
C ILE A 241 -2.59 -24.20 -5.42
N THR A 242 -3.34 -23.18 -5.80
CA THR A 242 -4.23 -22.47 -4.88
C THR A 242 -5.44 -23.28 -4.40
N PRO A 243 -6.09 -24.15 -5.23
CA PRO A 243 -7.15 -25.03 -4.72
C PRO A 243 -6.63 -26.02 -3.67
N ARG A 244 -5.46 -26.61 -3.92
CA ARG A 244 -4.85 -27.56 -2.97
C ARG A 244 -4.50 -26.92 -1.64
N LEU A 245 -4.05 -25.65 -1.65
CA LEU A 245 -3.81 -24.90 -0.41
C LEU A 245 -5.11 -24.65 0.36
N ALA A 246 -6.18 -24.30 -0.33
CA ALA A 246 -7.49 -24.08 0.28
C ALA A 246 -8.06 -25.37 0.86
N ASP A 247 -7.93 -26.50 0.14
CA ASP A 247 -8.36 -27.83 0.60
C ASP A 247 -7.60 -28.24 1.87
N LEU A 248 -6.28 -28.09 1.90
CA LEU A 248 -5.46 -28.40 3.08
C LEU A 248 -5.74 -27.44 4.26
N ALA A 249 -6.17 -26.22 3.96
CA ALA A 249 -6.61 -25.24 4.96
C ALA A 249 -8.04 -25.51 5.47
N GLY A 250 -8.82 -26.34 4.78
CA GLY A 250 -10.23 -26.59 5.10
C GLY A 250 -11.13 -25.37 4.86
N VAL A 251 -10.79 -24.47 3.93
CA VAL A 251 -11.54 -23.24 3.66
C VAL A 251 -12.18 -23.26 2.26
N PRO A 252 -13.36 -22.63 2.06
CA PRO A 252 -13.96 -22.44 0.75
C PRO A 252 -13.01 -21.72 -0.21
N TYR A 253 -12.99 -22.14 -1.48
CA TYR A 253 -12.17 -21.53 -2.52
C TYR A 253 -13.00 -20.99 -3.67
N ARG A 254 -12.67 -19.78 -4.15
CA ARG A 254 -13.33 -19.12 -5.26
C ARG A 254 -12.33 -18.73 -6.35
N VAL A 255 -12.63 -19.07 -7.59
CA VAL A 255 -11.93 -18.55 -8.78
C VAL A 255 -12.76 -17.42 -9.37
N ILE A 256 -12.20 -16.23 -9.41
CA ILE A 256 -12.81 -15.07 -10.06
C ILE A 256 -12.28 -15.01 -11.48
N GLY A 257 -13.17 -15.32 -12.43
CA GLY A 257 -12.83 -15.51 -13.85
C GLY A 257 -12.48 -14.21 -14.59
N PRO A 258 -11.83 -14.33 -15.77
CA PRO A 258 -11.43 -13.16 -16.55
C PRO A 258 -12.63 -12.43 -17.15
N ARG A 259 -12.54 -11.10 -17.16
CA ARG A 259 -13.48 -10.20 -17.83
C ARG A 259 -12.72 -9.17 -18.67
N PRO A 260 -13.34 -8.61 -19.73
CA PRO A 260 -12.77 -7.51 -20.48
C PRO A 260 -12.66 -6.27 -19.59
N ILE A 261 -11.61 -5.49 -19.82
CA ILE A 261 -11.47 -4.17 -19.19
C ILE A 261 -12.56 -3.25 -19.72
N VAL A 262 -13.29 -2.61 -18.82
CA VAL A 262 -14.25 -1.55 -19.12
C VAL A 262 -13.49 -0.23 -19.19
N GLN A 263 -13.46 0.40 -20.35
CA GLN A 263 -12.64 1.59 -20.59
C GLN A 263 -13.00 2.76 -19.67
N ASP A 264 -14.28 2.96 -19.40
CA ASP A 264 -14.76 4.02 -18.52
C ASP A 264 -14.30 3.83 -17.05
N GLU A 265 -14.26 2.58 -16.59
CA GLU A 265 -13.71 2.25 -15.27
C GLU A 265 -12.20 2.50 -15.20
N LEU A 266 -11.49 2.13 -16.25
CA LEU A 266 -10.04 2.38 -16.33
C LEU A 266 -9.73 3.88 -16.36
N ASP A 267 -10.51 4.66 -17.14
CA ASP A 267 -10.38 6.13 -17.22
C ASP A 267 -10.62 6.77 -15.83
N TYR A 268 -11.65 6.29 -15.09
CA TYR A 268 -11.92 6.76 -13.74
C TYR A 268 -10.77 6.44 -12.77
N LEU A 269 -10.25 5.20 -12.76
CA LEU A 269 -9.16 4.79 -11.87
C LEU A 269 -7.88 5.60 -12.10
N VAL A 270 -7.54 5.85 -13.36
CA VAL A 270 -6.38 6.68 -13.72
C VAL A 270 -6.62 8.14 -13.36
N TRP A 271 -7.82 8.66 -13.58
CA TRP A 271 -8.21 10.01 -13.20
C TRP A 271 -8.15 10.21 -11.68
N GLN A 272 -8.74 9.30 -10.89
CA GLN A 272 -8.77 9.35 -9.43
C GLN A 272 -7.36 9.30 -8.82
N SER A 273 -6.52 8.39 -9.32
CA SER A 273 -5.14 8.22 -8.84
C SER A 273 -4.17 9.24 -9.44
N ILE A 274 -4.64 10.15 -10.31
CA ILE A 274 -3.81 11.05 -11.14
C ILE A 274 -2.67 10.32 -11.88
N GLY A 275 -2.85 9.02 -12.17
CA GLY A 275 -1.88 8.22 -12.94
C GLY A 275 -0.53 8.02 -12.24
N GLN A 276 -0.48 7.97 -10.91
CA GLN A 276 0.79 7.85 -10.16
C GLN A 276 1.43 6.47 -10.20
N CYS A 277 0.65 5.44 -10.50
CA CYS A 277 1.16 4.09 -10.74
C CYS A 277 0.39 3.39 -11.84
N ALA A 278 1.00 2.36 -12.38
CA ALA A 278 0.40 1.45 -13.33
C ALA A 278 0.59 0.02 -12.82
N GLY A 279 -0.46 -0.79 -12.76
CA GLY A 279 -0.34 -2.12 -12.20
C GLY A 279 -1.49 -3.06 -12.50
N LEU A 280 -1.28 -4.32 -12.17
CA LEU A 280 -2.28 -5.39 -12.35
C LEU A 280 -3.57 -5.08 -11.59
N ASP A 281 -3.48 -4.54 -10.38
CA ASP A 281 -4.66 -4.21 -9.56
C ASP A 281 -5.60 -3.24 -10.27
N ILE A 282 -5.06 -2.26 -11.01
CA ILE A 282 -5.86 -1.32 -11.80
C ILE A 282 -6.60 -2.05 -12.93
N ASP A 283 -5.92 -2.96 -13.64
CA ASP A 283 -6.56 -3.78 -14.70
C ASP A 283 -7.68 -4.67 -14.14
N LEU A 284 -7.45 -5.30 -12.98
CA LEU A 284 -8.45 -6.15 -12.31
C LEU A 284 -9.66 -5.34 -11.85
N CYS A 285 -9.43 -4.12 -11.34
CA CYS A 285 -10.52 -3.21 -10.96
C CYS A 285 -11.31 -2.75 -12.18
N ALA A 286 -10.62 -2.33 -13.24
CA ALA A 286 -11.26 -1.87 -14.47
C ALA A 286 -12.04 -3.00 -15.18
N ALA A 287 -11.66 -4.25 -14.98
CA ALA A 287 -12.43 -5.41 -15.42
C ALA A 287 -13.59 -5.78 -14.46
N GLY A 288 -13.76 -5.07 -13.37
CA GLY A 288 -14.83 -5.31 -12.39
C GLY A 288 -14.68 -6.61 -11.60
N LEU A 289 -13.49 -7.23 -11.57
CA LEU A 289 -13.30 -8.53 -10.90
C LEU A 289 -13.46 -8.43 -9.38
N TRP A 290 -13.14 -7.29 -8.80
CA TRP A 290 -13.31 -7.03 -7.36
C TRP A 290 -14.80 -7.00 -6.94
N ASN A 291 -15.73 -6.79 -7.89
CA ASN A 291 -17.16 -6.77 -7.59
C ASN A 291 -17.74 -8.14 -7.26
N ASP A 292 -17.02 -9.24 -7.55
CA ASP A 292 -17.41 -10.60 -7.18
C ASP A 292 -17.11 -10.93 -5.71
N ILE A 293 -16.36 -10.07 -5.03
CA ILE A 293 -16.15 -10.16 -3.60
C ILE A 293 -17.34 -9.46 -2.90
N PRO A 294 -17.99 -10.07 -1.89
CA PRO A 294 -19.08 -9.43 -1.16
C PRO A 294 -18.70 -8.06 -0.61
N ALA A 295 -19.66 -7.14 -0.55
CA ALA A 295 -19.40 -5.76 -0.14
C ALA A 295 -19.03 -5.63 1.34
N ASP A 296 -19.54 -6.52 2.17
CA ASP A 296 -19.30 -6.63 3.61
C ASP A 296 -18.05 -7.44 3.97
N ALA A 297 -17.49 -8.19 3.03
CA ALA A 297 -16.27 -8.95 3.23
C ALA A 297 -15.05 -8.05 3.49
N LEU A 298 -14.15 -8.52 4.34
CA LEU A 298 -12.85 -7.87 4.55
C LEU A 298 -11.76 -8.59 3.74
N VAL A 299 -11.21 -7.91 2.74
CA VAL A 299 -10.14 -8.48 1.91
C VAL A 299 -8.80 -8.36 2.63
N ILE A 300 -8.13 -9.49 2.77
CA ILE A 300 -6.80 -9.59 3.38
C ILE A 300 -5.74 -9.54 2.28
N ARG A 301 -4.82 -8.60 2.38
CA ARG A 301 -3.74 -8.39 1.41
C ARG A 301 -2.38 -8.63 2.03
N GLY A 302 -1.43 -9.12 1.24
CA GLY A 302 -0.11 -9.54 1.68
C GLY A 302 1.01 -8.52 1.44
N LEU A 303 0.71 -7.21 1.40
CA LEU A 303 1.77 -6.20 1.25
C LEU A 303 2.57 -6.05 2.54
N GLY A 304 3.88 -5.79 2.42
CA GLY A 304 4.79 -5.57 3.53
C GLY A 304 5.75 -6.73 3.82
N GLY A 305 5.39 -7.98 3.52
CA GLY A 305 6.24 -9.16 3.78
C GLY A 305 7.58 -9.16 3.06
N GLU A 306 7.67 -8.49 1.95
CA GLU A 306 8.93 -8.37 1.17
C GLU A 306 10.00 -7.51 1.88
N PHE A 307 9.66 -6.70 2.88
CA PHE A 307 10.63 -5.99 3.71
C PHE A 307 11.58 -6.97 4.41
N GLY A 308 11.04 -8.07 4.93
CA GLY A 308 11.83 -9.14 5.53
C GLY A 308 12.63 -10.02 4.54
N ARG A 309 12.69 -9.67 3.24
CA ARG A 309 13.33 -10.48 2.19
C ARG A 309 14.52 -9.82 1.48
N GLN A 310 14.99 -8.66 1.96
CA GLN A 310 16.09 -7.94 1.34
C GLN A 310 15.84 -7.67 -0.17
N PHE A 311 14.69 -7.13 -0.51
CA PHE A 311 14.15 -7.03 -1.87
C PHE A 311 15.12 -6.38 -2.88
N TYR A 312 15.74 -5.25 -2.50
CA TYR A 312 16.64 -4.50 -3.39
C TYR A 312 18.11 -4.93 -3.31
N HIS A 313 18.51 -5.80 -2.38
CA HIS A 313 19.92 -6.17 -2.19
C HIS A 313 20.56 -6.87 -3.39
N ARG A 314 19.77 -7.51 -4.26
CA ARG A 314 20.27 -8.13 -5.51
C ARG A 314 20.53 -7.12 -6.61
N VAL A 315 19.82 -5.99 -6.62
CA VAL A 315 19.91 -4.94 -7.65
C VAL A 315 20.88 -3.86 -7.22
N LEU A 316 20.83 -3.45 -5.95
CA LEU A 316 21.66 -2.43 -5.33
C LEU A 316 22.72 -3.11 -4.45
N ARG A 317 23.80 -3.60 -5.08
CA ARG A 317 24.82 -4.42 -4.39
C ARG A 317 25.71 -3.60 -3.43
N ASP A 318 25.84 -2.31 -3.69
CA ASP A 318 26.60 -1.34 -2.89
C ASP A 318 25.75 -0.09 -2.64
N ASN A 319 26.26 0.81 -1.80
CA ASN A 319 25.56 2.05 -1.42
C ASN A 319 26.01 3.27 -2.26
N GLY A 320 26.77 3.11 -3.34
CA GLY A 320 27.22 4.22 -4.18
C GLY A 320 26.08 5.04 -4.79
N TRP A 321 24.88 4.49 -4.88
CA TRP A 321 23.67 5.19 -5.31
C TRP A 321 23.16 6.26 -4.31
N LEU A 322 23.70 6.27 -3.08
CA LEU A 322 23.43 7.32 -2.07
C LEU A 322 24.35 8.53 -2.24
N ASP A 323 25.33 8.48 -3.16
CA ASP A 323 26.26 9.58 -3.37
C ASP A 323 25.50 10.86 -3.73
N ALA A 324 25.67 11.89 -2.90
CA ALA A 324 25.06 13.19 -3.11
C ALA A 324 25.58 13.89 -4.38
N ALA A 325 26.77 13.53 -4.85
CA ALA A 325 27.37 14.11 -6.07
C ALA A 325 26.71 13.56 -7.36
N ASP A 326 26.14 12.34 -7.30
CA ASP A 326 25.42 11.76 -8.47
C ASP A 326 24.13 11.04 -8.06
N ARG A 327 23.11 11.82 -7.75
CA ARG A 327 21.79 11.30 -7.38
C ARG A 327 21.05 10.58 -8.51
N SER A 328 21.52 10.69 -9.75
CA SER A 328 20.93 9.99 -10.90
C SER A 328 21.18 8.49 -10.88
N GLN A 329 22.18 8.02 -10.13
CA GLN A 329 22.58 6.60 -10.07
C GLN A 329 21.46 5.68 -9.59
N LEU A 330 20.64 6.10 -8.63
CA LEU A 330 19.54 5.25 -8.15
C LEU A 330 18.57 4.89 -9.28
N TYR A 331 18.10 5.90 -10.01
CA TYR A 331 17.23 5.68 -11.17
C TYR A 331 17.92 4.80 -12.23
N THR A 332 19.17 5.08 -12.54
CA THR A 332 19.95 4.34 -13.54
C THR A 332 20.10 2.85 -13.19
N ARG A 333 20.27 2.53 -11.90
CA ARG A 333 20.39 1.14 -11.41
C ARG A 333 19.04 0.41 -11.39
N LEU A 334 17.95 1.13 -11.08
CA LEU A 334 16.60 0.55 -11.04
C LEU A 334 15.97 0.42 -12.42
N ALA A 335 16.19 1.41 -13.30
CA ALA A 335 15.57 1.49 -14.60
C ALA A 335 16.10 0.40 -15.57
N ARG A 336 15.17 -0.17 -16.34
CA ARG A 336 15.56 -1.04 -17.45
C ARG A 336 16.46 -0.28 -18.42
N PRO A 337 17.50 -0.91 -19.03
CA PRO A 337 18.48 -0.23 -19.89
C PRO A 337 17.85 0.61 -21.00
N TRP A 338 16.77 0.16 -21.62
CA TRP A 338 16.08 0.85 -22.71
C TRP A 338 15.18 2.03 -22.26
N LEU A 339 14.97 2.21 -20.93
CA LEU A 339 14.23 3.35 -20.35
C LEU A 339 15.16 4.44 -19.80
N ARG A 340 16.44 4.15 -19.64
CA ARG A 340 17.41 5.13 -19.12
C ARG A 340 17.41 6.40 -19.97
N GLY A 341 17.33 7.55 -19.30
CA GLY A 341 17.23 8.86 -19.96
C GLY A 341 15.87 9.18 -20.61
N ARG A 342 14.90 8.26 -20.61
CA ARG A 342 13.57 8.47 -21.21
C ARG A 342 12.48 8.88 -20.22
N GLN A 343 12.78 8.88 -18.94
CA GLN A 343 11.84 9.24 -17.87
C GLN A 343 12.43 10.29 -16.92
N PRO A 344 12.76 11.51 -17.41
CA PRO A 344 13.44 12.52 -16.60
C PRO A 344 12.60 12.97 -15.39
N GLY A 345 11.29 12.90 -15.46
CA GLY A 345 10.40 13.20 -14.33
C GLY A 345 10.50 12.18 -13.21
N ILE A 346 10.60 10.89 -13.54
CA ILE A 346 10.81 9.82 -12.54
C ILE A 346 12.21 9.93 -11.91
N GLN A 347 13.22 10.22 -12.70
CA GLN A 347 14.58 10.46 -12.20
C GLN A 347 14.60 11.61 -11.20
N ARG A 348 14.05 12.78 -11.53
CA ARG A 348 13.97 13.94 -10.62
C ARG A 348 13.23 13.63 -9.32
N ALA A 349 12.17 12.83 -9.40
CA ALA A 349 11.44 12.42 -8.21
C ALA A 349 12.30 11.56 -7.27
N PHE A 350 13.16 10.68 -7.77
CA PHE A 350 14.15 9.98 -6.95
C PHE A 350 15.22 10.91 -6.37
N GLU A 351 15.67 11.90 -7.13
CA GLU A 351 16.63 12.90 -6.65
C GLU A 351 16.06 13.74 -5.49
N GLU A 352 14.77 14.10 -5.56
CA GLU A 352 14.06 14.77 -4.47
C GLU A 352 13.96 13.88 -3.22
N TRP A 353 13.62 12.59 -3.40
CA TRP A 353 13.61 11.63 -2.30
C TRP A 353 15.01 11.46 -1.68
N LEU A 354 16.05 11.32 -2.46
CA LEU A 354 17.44 11.21 -1.97
C LEU A 354 17.88 12.45 -1.18
N ALA A 355 17.39 13.64 -1.55
CA ALA A 355 17.62 14.85 -0.77
C ALA A 355 17.00 14.78 0.63
N TRP A 356 15.81 14.19 0.77
CA TRP A 356 15.19 13.91 2.06
C TRP A 356 15.97 12.84 2.86
N VAL A 357 16.35 11.75 2.21
CA VAL A 357 17.16 10.67 2.84
C VAL A 357 18.45 11.21 3.45
N ALA A 358 19.14 12.10 2.74
CA ALA A 358 20.39 12.71 3.22
C ALA A 358 20.21 13.59 4.48
N GLN A 359 19.02 14.17 4.67
CA GLN A 359 18.70 15.01 5.84
C GLN A 359 18.16 14.21 7.02
N THR A 360 17.73 12.97 6.82
CA THR A 360 17.06 12.12 7.81
C THR A 360 17.69 10.74 7.86
N PRO A 361 18.91 10.62 8.40
CA PRO A 361 19.58 9.32 8.51
C PRO A 361 18.77 8.36 9.39
N VAL A 362 18.83 7.07 9.08
CA VAL A 362 18.21 5.98 9.83
C VAL A 362 19.24 4.88 10.12
N GLU A 363 19.03 4.12 11.17
CA GLU A 363 19.99 3.10 11.64
C GLU A 363 19.88 1.77 10.93
N PHE A 364 19.06 1.63 9.89
CA PHE A 364 18.94 0.39 9.15
C PHE A 364 19.33 0.55 7.67
N ASP A 365 19.41 -0.57 6.96
CA ASP A 365 19.94 -0.63 5.59
C ASP A 365 19.18 0.34 4.65
N PRO A 366 19.88 1.22 3.93
CA PRO A 366 19.24 2.17 3.01
C PRO A 366 18.39 1.51 1.91
N ARG A 367 18.69 0.26 1.53
CA ARG A 367 17.91 -0.52 0.55
C ARG A 367 16.57 -0.94 1.12
N ASP A 368 16.51 -1.24 2.41
CA ASP A 368 15.28 -1.54 3.14
C ASP A 368 14.47 -0.26 3.34
N ARG A 369 15.12 0.90 3.55
CA ARG A 369 14.47 2.22 3.52
C ARG A 369 13.85 2.52 2.15
N LEU A 370 14.59 2.29 1.06
CA LEU A 370 14.06 2.42 -0.30
C LEU A 370 12.81 1.55 -0.50
N TYR A 371 12.83 0.33 0.04
CA TYR A 371 11.68 -0.56 -0.05
C TYR A 371 10.47 0.01 0.69
N LEU A 372 10.62 0.45 1.95
CA LEU A 372 9.51 1.00 2.73
C LEU A 372 8.97 2.31 2.13
N GLU A 373 9.85 3.28 1.85
CA GLU A 373 9.40 4.60 1.43
C GLU A 373 8.96 4.65 -0.03
N GLN A 374 9.52 3.81 -0.92
CA GLN A 374 9.24 3.89 -2.34
C GLN A 374 8.44 2.69 -2.86
N ARG A 375 8.79 1.44 -2.49
CA ARG A 375 8.05 0.29 -2.97
C ARG A 375 6.72 0.11 -2.25
N ILE A 376 6.70 0.21 -0.93
CA ILE A 376 5.45 0.17 -0.15
C ILE A 376 4.78 1.53 -0.15
N GLY A 377 5.48 2.58 0.31
CA GLY A 377 4.92 3.91 0.56
C GLY A 377 4.58 4.72 -0.70
N ALA A 378 5.09 4.37 -1.88
CA ALA A 378 4.69 5.02 -3.11
C ALA A 378 3.97 4.07 -4.09
N TRP A 379 4.56 2.95 -4.49
CA TRP A 379 3.92 1.99 -5.39
C TRP A 379 2.73 1.28 -4.74
N GLY A 380 2.93 0.64 -3.58
CA GLY A 380 1.88 -0.09 -2.85
C GLY A 380 0.74 0.84 -2.45
N SER A 381 1.09 1.98 -1.88
CA SER A 381 0.16 3.04 -1.50
C SER A 381 -0.68 3.56 -2.66
N SER A 382 -0.09 3.77 -3.85
CA SER A 382 -0.85 4.22 -5.03
C SER A 382 -1.81 3.16 -5.56
N ASN A 383 -1.45 1.86 -5.46
CA ASN A 383 -2.35 0.77 -5.77
C ASN A 383 -3.51 0.71 -4.76
N GLU A 384 -3.24 0.80 -3.46
CA GLU A 384 -4.29 0.81 -2.44
C GLU A 384 -5.23 2.02 -2.58
N GLN A 385 -4.69 3.19 -2.92
CA GLN A 385 -5.50 4.38 -3.18
C GLN A 385 -6.41 4.18 -4.42
N ALA A 386 -5.91 3.59 -5.51
CA ALA A 386 -6.74 3.28 -6.68
C ALA A 386 -7.83 2.23 -6.36
N LEU A 387 -7.50 1.23 -5.53
CA LEU A 387 -8.44 0.21 -5.07
C LEU A 387 -9.58 0.78 -4.20
N SER A 388 -9.46 1.98 -3.62
CA SER A 388 -10.56 2.62 -2.88
C SER A 388 -11.83 2.78 -3.74
N ALA A 389 -11.66 2.92 -5.06
CA ALA A 389 -12.78 2.97 -6.01
C ALA A 389 -13.65 1.71 -6.04
N THR A 390 -13.15 0.57 -5.57
CA THR A 390 -13.92 -0.68 -5.52
C THR A 390 -14.91 -0.74 -4.36
N GLN A 391 -14.79 0.18 -3.41
CA GLN A 391 -15.58 0.23 -2.18
C GLN A 391 -15.52 -1.08 -1.35
N ARG A 392 -14.47 -1.89 -1.53
CA ARG A 392 -14.22 -3.09 -0.73
C ARG A 392 -13.29 -2.76 0.43
N ARG A 393 -13.67 -3.22 1.62
CA ARG A 393 -12.84 -3.10 2.80
C ARG A 393 -11.60 -3.99 2.65
N ARG A 394 -10.43 -3.46 3.01
CA ARG A 394 -9.15 -4.17 2.84
C ARG A 394 -8.25 -3.90 4.02
N ILE A 395 -7.51 -4.92 4.43
CA ILE A 395 -6.47 -4.79 5.45
C ILE A 395 -5.19 -5.49 5.00
N ASN A 396 -4.05 -4.92 5.39
CA ASN A 396 -2.73 -5.51 5.21
C ASN A 396 -2.16 -5.90 6.60
N PRO A 397 -2.33 -7.15 7.05
CA PRO A 397 -1.92 -7.58 8.39
C PRO A 397 -0.43 -7.41 8.70
N MET A 398 0.44 -7.51 7.68
CA MET A 398 1.89 -7.31 7.84
C MET A 398 2.30 -5.83 7.92
N ASN A 399 1.39 -4.89 7.65
CA ASN A 399 1.66 -3.47 7.76
C ASN A 399 1.49 -2.97 9.19
N ALA A 400 2.51 -3.22 9.99
CA ALA A 400 2.62 -2.79 11.38
C ALA A 400 4.09 -2.47 11.70
N ASP A 401 4.32 -1.38 12.42
CA ASP A 401 5.67 -0.99 12.86
C ASP A 401 6.32 -2.09 13.70
N TYR A 402 5.55 -2.71 14.58
CA TYR A 402 5.97 -3.87 15.37
C TYR A 402 6.53 -5.00 14.50
N ILE A 403 5.85 -5.32 13.37
CA ILE A 403 6.27 -6.40 12.46
C ILE A 403 7.52 -5.97 11.67
N TYR A 404 7.56 -4.75 11.16
CA TYR A 404 8.73 -4.23 10.45
C TYR A 404 9.97 -4.18 11.34
N ALA A 405 9.81 -3.77 12.59
CA ALA A 405 10.90 -3.77 13.57
C ALA A 405 11.49 -5.17 13.78
N ARG A 406 10.65 -6.22 13.91
CA ARG A 406 11.11 -7.62 14.03
C ARG A 406 11.72 -8.14 12.74
N MET A 407 11.15 -7.80 11.58
CA MET A 407 11.77 -8.12 10.29
C MET A 407 13.17 -7.50 10.15
N ASN A 408 13.37 -6.28 10.66
CA ASN A 408 14.68 -5.62 10.66
C ASN A 408 15.70 -6.37 11.50
N LEU A 409 15.31 -6.93 12.64
CA LEU A 409 16.16 -7.70 13.56
C LEU A 409 16.54 -9.10 13.04
N MET A 410 15.82 -9.63 12.04
CA MET A 410 16.08 -10.99 11.57
C MET A 410 17.50 -11.17 11.03
N PRO A 411 18.16 -12.28 11.37
CA PRO A 411 19.42 -12.66 10.74
C PRO A 411 19.29 -12.76 9.22
N GLY A 412 20.35 -12.39 8.49
CA GLY A 412 20.33 -12.43 7.02
C GLY A 412 20.01 -13.82 6.43
N ALA A 413 20.28 -14.91 7.17
CA ALA A 413 19.88 -16.25 6.78
C ALA A 413 18.36 -16.42 6.71
N MET A 414 17.62 -15.83 7.66
CA MET A 414 16.16 -15.87 7.70
C MET A 414 15.52 -14.97 6.63
N LYS A 415 16.19 -13.88 6.24
CA LYS A 415 15.71 -12.97 5.18
C LYS A 415 15.87 -13.58 3.76
N ARG A 416 16.65 -14.64 3.58
CA ARG A 416 16.88 -15.27 2.28
C ARG A 416 15.84 -16.35 1.97
N GLY A 417 15.31 -16.35 0.74
CA GLY A 417 14.47 -17.44 0.21
C GLY A 417 13.18 -17.68 0.99
N ASP A 418 12.61 -16.64 1.58
CA ASP A 418 11.36 -16.68 2.35
C ASP A 418 11.46 -17.58 3.62
N ALA A 419 12.65 -17.76 4.18
CA ALA A 419 12.87 -18.71 5.28
C ALA A 419 12.06 -18.38 6.53
N TRP A 420 11.94 -17.11 6.90
CA TRP A 420 11.14 -16.68 8.05
C TRP A 420 9.64 -16.95 7.87
N GLN A 421 9.10 -16.71 6.67
CA GLN A 421 7.68 -17.00 6.40
C GLN A 421 7.43 -18.51 6.46
N LYS A 422 8.33 -19.32 5.87
CA LYS A 422 8.24 -20.77 5.93
C LYS A 422 8.29 -21.30 7.37
N ALA A 423 9.13 -20.69 8.22
CA ALA A 423 9.21 -21.06 9.64
C ALA A 423 7.89 -20.75 10.38
N ILE A 424 7.28 -19.60 10.13
CA ILE A 424 5.97 -19.27 10.73
C ILE A 424 4.86 -20.19 10.18
N ILE A 425 4.84 -20.47 8.87
CA ILE A 425 3.86 -21.40 8.29
C ILE A 425 4.01 -22.79 8.91
N ALA A 426 5.26 -23.27 9.12
CA ALA A 426 5.52 -24.55 9.78
C ALA A 426 4.98 -24.60 11.22
N GLN A 427 5.03 -23.48 11.92
CA GLN A 427 4.49 -23.34 13.26
C GLN A 427 2.95 -23.31 13.32
N LEU A 428 2.32 -22.56 12.40
CA LEU A 428 0.89 -22.25 12.45
C LEU A 428 0.04 -23.27 11.68
N ALA A 429 0.52 -23.77 10.53
CA ALA A 429 -0.21 -24.66 9.64
C ALA A 429 0.77 -25.45 8.75
N PRO A 430 1.51 -26.43 9.32
CA PRO A 430 2.57 -27.16 8.61
C PRO A 430 2.10 -27.87 7.34
N GLN A 431 0.83 -28.31 7.29
CA GLN A 431 0.24 -28.95 6.11
C GLN A 431 0.27 -28.07 4.86
N LEU A 432 0.29 -26.74 5.01
CA LEU A 432 0.39 -25.82 3.87
C LEU A 432 1.77 -25.87 3.18
N LEU A 433 2.80 -26.42 3.82
CA LEU A 433 4.12 -26.60 3.22
C LEU A 433 4.21 -27.84 2.32
N GLU A 434 3.23 -28.74 2.34
CA GLU A 434 3.16 -29.90 1.46
C GLU A 434 2.95 -29.53 -0.02
N VAL A 435 2.39 -28.34 -0.27
CA VAL A 435 2.20 -27.82 -1.62
C VAL A 435 3.42 -27.00 -2.05
N PRO A 436 4.05 -27.30 -3.21
CA PRO A 436 5.20 -26.54 -3.70
C PRO A 436 4.91 -25.05 -3.84
N PHE A 437 5.91 -24.21 -3.61
CA PHE A 437 5.78 -22.77 -3.86
C PHE A 437 5.87 -22.49 -5.37
N TYR A 438 5.14 -21.48 -5.85
CA TYR A 438 5.19 -21.06 -7.26
C TYR A 438 6.64 -20.81 -7.76
N SER A 439 7.53 -20.39 -6.83
CA SER A 439 8.95 -20.21 -7.13
C SER A 439 9.67 -21.51 -7.49
N GLU A 440 9.18 -22.63 -7.07
CA GLU A 440 9.73 -23.96 -7.28
C GLU A 440 9.12 -24.65 -8.54
N HIS A 441 7.99 -24.13 -9.04
CA HIS A 441 7.32 -24.64 -10.24
C HIS A 441 8.07 -24.27 -11.54
N ARG A 442 8.21 -25.24 -12.44
CA ARG A 442 8.99 -25.11 -13.71
C ARG A 442 8.37 -24.18 -14.77
N LEU A 443 7.11 -23.75 -14.65
CA LEU A 443 6.35 -22.99 -15.66
C LEU A 443 6.68 -21.50 -15.76
N LYS A 444 7.72 -21.04 -15.09
CA LYS A 444 8.06 -19.61 -14.86
C LYS A 444 8.47 -18.78 -16.07
N LYS A 445 8.84 -19.34 -17.21
CA LYS A 445 9.71 -18.59 -18.16
C LYS A 445 9.02 -17.91 -19.34
N VAL A 446 7.82 -18.25 -19.74
CA VAL A 446 7.28 -17.82 -21.06
C VAL A 446 6.27 -16.65 -20.97
N SER A 447 5.50 -16.53 -19.90
CA SER A 447 4.36 -15.61 -19.82
C SER A 447 4.73 -14.13 -19.57
N ARG A 448 5.84 -13.84 -18.88
CA ARG A 448 6.13 -12.48 -18.39
C ARG A 448 6.47 -11.43 -19.46
N PHE A 449 7.11 -11.81 -20.55
CA PHE A 449 7.63 -10.85 -21.53
C PHE A 449 6.53 -10.27 -22.45
N ALA A 450 5.67 -11.13 -22.98
CA ALA A 450 4.57 -10.72 -23.87
C ALA A 450 3.53 -9.84 -23.14
N THR A 451 3.24 -10.16 -21.89
CA THR A 451 2.28 -9.43 -21.04
C THR A 451 2.75 -8.00 -20.74
N THR A 452 4.05 -7.81 -20.48
CA THR A 452 4.64 -6.51 -20.16
C THR A 452 4.58 -5.53 -21.34
N LEU A 453 4.83 -6.01 -22.57
CA LEU A 453 4.81 -5.18 -23.79
C LEU A 453 3.38 -4.70 -24.14
N GLN A 454 2.39 -5.57 -24.05
CA GLN A 454 0.99 -5.22 -24.33
C GLN A 454 0.41 -4.24 -23.32
N ARG A 455 0.81 -4.35 -22.05
CA ARG A 455 0.38 -3.42 -20.98
C ARG A 455 0.98 -2.02 -21.18
N GLY A 456 2.26 -1.91 -21.50
CA GLY A 456 2.92 -0.62 -21.73
C GLY A 456 2.31 0.19 -22.88
N LEU A 457 1.85 -0.46 -23.94
CA LEU A 457 1.20 0.19 -25.08
C LEU A 457 -0.19 0.74 -24.75
N ARG A 458 -0.98 0.05 -23.91
CA ARG A 458 -2.31 0.50 -23.49
C ARG A 458 -2.27 1.75 -22.61
N PHE A 459 -1.32 1.83 -21.67
CA PHE A 459 -1.19 3.00 -20.79
C PHE A 459 -0.79 4.28 -21.50
N ARG A 460 0.03 4.21 -22.56
CA ARG A 460 0.39 5.40 -23.38
C ARG A 460 -0.82 6.06 -24.04
N THR A 461 -1.77 5.27 -24.50
CA THR A 461 -3.01 5.79 -25.11
C THR A 461 -3.93 6.43 -24.07
N LEU A 462 -3.90 5.90 -22.85
CA LEU A 462 -4.75 6.33 -21.74
C LEU A 462 -4.33 7.67 -21.15
N ASP A 463 -3.03 7.83 -20.90
CA ASP A 463 -2.48 9.05 -20.28
C ASP A 463 -2.73 10.30 -21.13
N ARG A 464 -2.72 10.15 -22.47
CA ARG A 464 -3.08 11.23 -23.39
C ARG A 464 -4.57 11.60 -23.34
N ARG A 465 -5.47 10.64 -23.05
CA ARG A 465 -6.91 10.89 -22.89
C ARG A 465 -7.24 11.55 -21.57
N VAL A 466 -6.61 11.12 -20.47
CA VAL A 466 -6.84 11.64 -19.12
C VAL A 466 -6.23 13.02 -18.92
N ALA A 467 -5.14 13.35 -19.60
CA ALA A 467 -4.55 14.71 -19.61
C ALA A 467 -5.45 15.73 -20.36
N ALA A 468 -6.37 15.25 -21.20
CA ALA A 468 -7.34 16.08 -21.91
C ALA A 468 -8.67 16.27 -21.15
N ILE A 469 -8.85 15.65 -19.99
CA ILE A 469 -9.99 15.77 -19.06
C ILE A 469 -9.59 16.61 -17.85
#